data_14b98b062aac225834b64438da5dccdc
#
_entry.id   14b98b062aac225834b64438da5dccdc
#
_cell.length_a   1.000
_cell.length_b   1.000
_cell.length_c   1.000
_cell.angle_alpha   90.00
_cell.angle_beta   90.00
_cell.angle_gamma   90.00
#
_symmetry.space_group_name_H-M   'P 1'
#
loop_
_entity.id
_entity.type
_entity.pdbx_description
1 polymer ?
#
loop_
_entity_poly.entity_id
_entity_poly.type
_entity_poly.pdbx_seq_one_letter_code
_entity_poly.pdbx_strand_id
1 'polypeptide(L)'
;MSFEYSFNGKVHWYFPDFKVEGRLYEIKGDHFFKDGKMVCPYRDKSWRDEQYLFECSKYEAKHQCMLVNNVIILTSKDYRKYIDYVENAYGKDFLKQFKKANHG
;
A
#
# COMPACT_ATOMS: atom_id res chain seq x y z
N MET A 1 13.61 -2.19 -6.00
CA MET A 1 13.98 -1.52 -4.74
C MET A 1 13.12 -2.06 -3.60
N SER A 2 13.74 -2.33 -2.48
CA SER A 2 13.04 -2.89 -1.31
C SER A 2 13.57 -2.24 -0.05
N PHE A 3 12.74 -2.25 0.99
CA PHE A 3 13.10 -1.69 2.30
C PHE A 3 12.86 -2.72 3.38
N GLU A 4 13.82 -2.82 4.28
CA GLU A 4 13.74 -3.71 5.42
C GLU A 4 13.04 -3.02 6.58
N TYR A 5 12.19 -3.75 7.30
CA TYR A 5 11.63 -3.28 8.56
C TYR A 5 11.45 -4.47 9.50
N SER A 6 11.42 -4.18 10.79
CA SER A 6 11.24 -5.20 11.81
C SER A 6 9.84 -5.17 12.39
N PHE A 7 9.26 -6.36 12.60
CA PHE A 7 7.99 -6.51 13.28
C PHE A 7 8.02 -7.80 14.08
N ASN A 8 7.68 -7.72 15.35
CA ASN A 8 7.58 -8.87 16.26
C ASN A 8 8.87 -9.72 16.26
N GLY A 9 10.02 -9.06 16.27
CA GLY A 9 11.33 -9.72 16.29
C GLY A 9 11.76 -10.38 14.98
N LYS A 10 11.03 -10.15 13.91
CA LYS A 10 11.33 -10.68 12.59
C LYS A 10 11.57 -9.57 11.59
N VAL A 11 12.45 -9.85 10.64
CA VAL A 11 12.74 -8.93 9.53
C VAL A 11 11.74 -9.17 8.41
N HIS A 12 11.18 -8.10 7.92
CA HIS A 12 10.27 -8.10 6.77
C HIS A 12 10.80 -7.17 5.70
N TRP A 13 10.38 -7.42 4.46
CA TRP A 13 10.75 -6.60 3.32
C TRP A 13 9.53 -5.96 2.72
N TYR A 14 9.63 -4.65 2.44
CA TYR A 14 8.59 -3.89 1.79
C TYR A 14 9.03 -3.52 0.37
N PHE A 15 8.16 -3.77 -0.61
CA PHE A 15 8.39 -3.47 -2.02
C PHE A 15 7.36 -2.43 -2.46
N PRO A 16 7.79 -1.19 -2.77
CA PRO A 16 6.85 -0.21 -3.33
C PRO A 16 6.25 -0.70 -4.64
N ASP A 17 5.02 -0.26 -4.94
CA ASP A 17 4.33 -0.68 -6.15
C ASP A 17 5.06 -0.23 -7.41
N PHE A 18 5.54 1.02 -7.44
CA PHE A 18 6.29 1.50 -8.59
C PHE A 18 7.11 2.74 -8.25
N LYS A 19 8.03 3.08 -9.16
CA LYS A 19 8.90 4.25 -9.06
C LYS A 19 8.76 5.08 -10.33
N VAL A 20 8.49 6.38 -10.18
CA VAL A 20 8.39 7.32 -11.29
C VAL A 20 9.20 8.56 -10.95
N GLU A 21 10.13 8.91 -11.84
CA GLU A 21 10.99 10.09 -11.69
C GLU A 21 11.67 10.18 -10.31
N GLY A 22 12.16 9.05 -9.83
CA GLY A 22 12.83 8.98 -8.54
C GLY A 22 11.92 8.92 -7.33
N ARG A 23 10.61 8.98 -7.51
CA ARG A 23 9.62 8.92 -6.43
C ARG A 23 9.01 7.53 -6.35
N LEU A 24 8.82 7.05 -5.13
CA LEU A 24 8.24 5.74 -4.84
C LEU A 24 6.76 5.90 -4.51
N TYR A 25 5.95 5.00 -5.05
CA TYR A 25 4.49 5.05 -4.90
C TYR A 25 3.93 3.72 -4.43
N GLU A 26 2.90 3.81 -3.60
CA GLU A 26 2.09 2.68 -3.14
C GLU A 26 0.63 3.01 -3.40
N ILE A 27 -0.09 2.09 -4.03
CA ILE A 27 -1.53 2.25 -4.28
C ILE A 27 -2.28 1.37 -3.30
N LYS A 28 -3.17 1.97 -2.51
CA LYS A 28 -4.00 1.28 -1.53
C LYS A 28 -5.44 1.75 -1.61
N GLY A 29 -6.39 0.83 -1.39
CA GLY A 29 -7.79 1.20 -1.23
C GLY A 29 -8.03 1.97 0.06
N ASP A 30 -9.07 2.78 0.08
CA ASP A 30 -9.41 3.58 1.26
C ASP A 30 -9.69 2.72 2.49
N HIS A 31 -10.18 1.48 2.29
CA HIS A 31 -10.50 0.56 3.38
C HIS A 31 -9.29 0.08 4.17
N PHE A 32 -8.06 0.33 3.67
CA PHE A 32 -6.84 0.04 4.41
C PHE A 32 -6.50 1.11 5.44
N PHE A 33 -7.24 2.22 5.48
CA PHE A 33 -6.92 3.35 6.36
C PHE A 33 -8.07 3.68 7.29
N LYS A 34 -7.73 4.01 8.53
CA LYS A 34 -8.65 4.52 9.53
C LYS A 34 -7.92 5.57 10.37
N ASP A 35 -8.48 6.77 10.43
CA ASP A 35 -7.90 7.89 11.18
C ASP A 35 -6.44 8.16 10.82
N GLY A 36 -6.11 8.08 9.51
CA GLY A 36 -4.77 8.34 9.01
C GLY A 36 -3.78 7.21 9.21
N LYS A 37 -4.20 6.07 9.76
CA LYS A 37 -3.34 4.90 10.00
C LYS A 37 -3.76 3.74 9.13
N MET A 38 -2.78 2.95 8.69
CA MET A 38 -3.07 1.72 7.96
C MET A 38 -3.51 0.63 8.93
N VAL A 39 -4.61 -0.04 8.58
CA VAL A 39 -5.24 -1.06 9.41
C VAL A 39 -5.51 -2.31 8.58
N CYS A 40 -5.80 -3.43 9.27
CA CYS A 40 -6.26 -4.64 8.59
C CYS A 40 -7.61 -4.36 7.94
N PRO A 41 -7.78 -4.60 6.63
CA PRO A 41 -8.99 -4.20 5.90
C PRO A 41 -10.20 -5.06 6.19
N TYR A 42 -10.02 -6.21 6.80
CA TYR A 42 -11.14 -7.07 7.18
C TYR A 42 -10.83 -7.78 8.48
N ARG A 43 -11.90 -8.26 9.13
CA ARG A 43 -11.77 -9.04 10.35
C ARG A 43 -12.44 -10.40 10.15
N ASP A 44 -11.68 -11.47 10.35
CA ASP A 44 -12.25 -12.81 10.33
C ASP A 44 -13.12 -13.02 11.57
N LYS A 45 -14.26 -13.71 11.38
CA LYS A 45 -15.20 -13.95 12.49
C LYS A 45 -14.61 -14.79 13.61
N SER A 46 -13.62 -15.62 13.32
CA SER A 46 -12.94 -16.46 14.30
C SER A 46 -11.93 -15.69 15.15
N TRP A 47 -11.57 -14.48 14.77
CA TRP A 47 -10.55 -13.71 15.46
C TRP A 47 -11.11 -13.06 16.72
N ARG A 48 -10.35 -13.18 17.80
CA ARG A 48 -10.56 -12.39 19.00
C ARG A 48 -10.03 -10.97 18.78
N ASP A 49 -10.42 -10.04 19.66
CA ASP A 49 -9.97 -8.65 19.55
C ASP A 49 -8.44 -8.54 19.53
N GLU A 50 -7.77 -9.32 20.35
CA GLU A 50 -6.31 -9.33 20.42
C GLU A 50 -5.68 -9.72 19.09
N GLN A 51 -6.22 -10.73 18.42
CA GLN A 51 -5.72 -11.17 17.13
C GLN A 51 -5.96 -10.10 16.05
N TYR A 52 -7.13 -9.49 16.06
CA TYR A 52 -7.42 -8.40 15.14
C TYR A 52 -6.46 -7.23 15.32
N LEU A 53 -6.22 -6.82 16.58
CA LEU A 53 -5.28 -5.75 16.90
C LEU A 53 -3.85 -6.11 16.48
N PHE A 54 -3.45 -7.37 16.65
CA PHE A 54 -2.14 -7.84 16.19
C PHE A 54 -2.02 -7.71 14.67
N GLU A 55 -3.05 -8.10 13.92
CA GLU A 55 -3.04 -7.96 12.47
C GLU A 55 -2.97 -6.48 12.06
N CYS A 56 -3.69 -5.60 12.74
CA CYS A 56 -3.59 -4.15 12.50
C CYS A 56 -2.17 -3.64 12.76
N SER A 57 -1.49 -4.16 13.78
CA SER A 57 -0.11 -3.78 14.10
C SER A 57 0.86 -4.11 12.97
N LYS A 58 0.64 -5.22 12.26
CA LYS A 58 1.46 -5.57 11.08
C LYS A 58 1.32 -4.51 9.98
N TYR A 59 0.09 -4.09 9.70
CA TYR A 59 -0.14 -3.06 8.70
C TYR A 59 0.45 -1.71 9.11
N GLU A 60 0.36 -1.39 10.40
CA GLU A 60 0.97 -0.16 10.93
C GLU A 60 2.50 -0.17 10.77
N ALA A 61 3.15 -1.28 11.08
CA ALA A 61 4.61 -1.40 10.91
C ALA A 61 5.02 -1.20 9.45
N LYS A 62 4.28 -1.80 8.54
CA LYS A 62 4.51 -1.60 7.10
C LYS A 62 4.30 -0.14 6.69
N HIS A 63 3.25 0.50 7.21
CA HIS A 63 2.97 1.90 6.95
C HIS A 63 4.09 2.81 7.43
N GLN A 64 4.63 2.55 8.61
CA GLN A 64 5.77 3.31 9.13
C GLN A 64 6.99 3.15 8.23
N CYS A 65 7.22 1.95 7.71
CA CYS A 65 8.30 1.72 6.74
C CYS A 65 8.12 2.58 5.49
N MET A 66 6.89 2.68 4.98
CA MET A 66 6.58 3.53 3.84
C MET A 66 6.89 5.00 4.15
N LEU A 67 6.43 5.49 5.29
CA LEU A 67 6.61 6.89 5.68
C LEU A 67 8.08 7.25 5.87
N VAL A 68 8.85 6.40 6.51
CA VAL A 68 10.28 6.62 6.75
C VAL A 68 11.06 6.68 5.43
N ASN A 69 10.61 5.94 4.43
CA ASN A 69 11.27 5.88 3.13
C ASN A 69 10.65 6.83 2.09
N ASN A 70 9.82 7.75 2.54
CA ASN A 70 9.20 8.79 1.70
C ASN A 70 8.37 8.22 0.54
N VAL A 71 7.70 7.09 0.79
CA VAL A 71 6.78 6.51 -0.19
C VAL A 71 5.50 7.35 -0.23
N ILE A 72 5.06 7.69 -1.43
CA ILE A 72 3.81 8.43 -1.64
C ILE A 72 2.68 7.41 -1.71
N ILE A 73 1.74 7.50 -0.78
CA ILE A 73 0.60 6.59 -0.74
C ILE A 73 -0.58 7.24 -1.46
N LEU A 74 -1.06 6.58 -2.49
CA LEU A 74 -2.21 7.03 -3.27
C LEU A 74 -3.41 6.16 -2.93
N THR A 75 -4.46 6.77 -2.43
CA THR A 75 -5.74 6.09 -2.19
C THR A 75 -6.63 6.19 -3.43
N SER A 76 -7.80 5.56 -3.38
CA SER A 76 -8.72 5.51 -4.52
C SER A 76 -9.07 6.89 -5.08
N LYS A 77 -9.17 7.90 -4.23
CA LYS A 77 -9.48 9.26 -4.66
C LYS A 77 -8.32 9.89 -5.41
N ASP A 78 -7.11 9.62 -4.96
CA ASP A 78 -5.90 10.22 -5.52
C ASP A 78 -5.53 9.54 -6.84
N TYR A 79 -5.54 8.21 -6.88
CA TYR A 79 -5.06 7.53 -8.06
C TYR A 79 -6.02 7.60 -9.24
N ARG A 80 -7.32 7.87 -9.03
CA ARG A 80 -8.25 8.10 -10.13
C ARG A 80 -7.82 9.25 -11.03
N LYS A 81 -7.36 10.33 -10.43
CA LYS A 81 -6.84 11.47 -11.19
C LYS A 81 -5.63 11.08 -12.02
N TYR A 82 -4.75 10.26 -11.44
CA TYR A 82 -3.57 9.77 -12.14
C TYR A 82 -3.95 8.79 -13.26
N ILE A 83 -4.92 7.91 -13.01
CA ILE A 83 -5.41 6.98 -14.03
C ILE A 83 -5.97 7.76 -15.21
N ASP A 84 -6.81 8.74 -14.96
CA ASP A 84 -7.39 9.57 -16.01
C ASP A 84 -6.30 10.30 -16.81
N TYR A 85 -5.32 10.85 -16.11
CA TYR A 85 -4.19 11.52 -16.75
C TYR A 85 -3.38 10.55 -17.61
N VAL A 86 -3.03 9.40 -17.07
CA VAL A 86 -2.22 8.40 -17.78
C VAL A 86 -2.99 7.80 -18.96
N GLU A 87 -4.26 7.51 -18.79
CA GLU A 87 -5.10 7.00 -19.88
C GLU A 87 -5.25 8.00 -21.00
N ASN A 88 -5.36 9.30 -20.69
CA ASN A 88 -5.41 10.34 -21.69
C ASN A 88 -4.08 10.52 -22.44
N ALA A 89 -2.96 10.36 -21.74
CA ALA A 89 -1.62 10.56 -22.29
C ALA A 89 -1.11 9.33 -23.06
N TYR A 90 -1.38 8.12 -22.55
CA TYR A 90 -0.76 6.88 -23.03
C TYR A 90 -1.75 5.80 -23.47
N GLY A 91 -3.07 6.04 -23.34
CA GLY A 91 -4.10 5.08 -23.67
C GLY A 91 -4.49 4.17 -22.51
N LYS A 92 -5.71 3.60 -22.61
CA LYS A 92 -6.29 2.77 -21.53
C LYS A 92 -5.50 1.49 -21.24
N ASP A 93 -4.83 0.95 -22.24
CA ASP A 93 -4.12 -0.32 -22.09
C ASP A 93 -2.80 -0.19 -21.33
N PHE A 94 -2.27 1.02 -21.21
CA PHE A 94 -1.01 1.26 -20.53
C PHE A 94 -1.05 0.81 -19.07
N LEU A 95 -2.13 1.11 -18.36
CA LEU A 95 -2.27 0.78 -16.94
C LEU A 95 -2.56 -0.69 -16.68
N LYS A 96 -3.07 -1.43 -17.65
CA LYS A 96 -3.31 -2.86 -17.49
C LYS A 96 -2.01 -3.63 -17.24
N GLN A 97 -0.90 -3.16 -17.76
CA GLN A 97 0.41 -3.77 -17.55
C GLN A 97 0.82 -3.70 -16.07
N PHE A 98 0.53 -2.59 -15.42
CA PHE A 98 0.86 -2.40 -14.01
C PHE A 98 -0.06 -3.19 -13.08
N LYS A 99 -1.34 -3.29 -13.42
CA LYS A 99 -2.30 -4.07 -12.63
C LYS A 99 -1.96 -5.55 -12.60
N LYS A 100 -1.39 -6.11 -13.67
CA LYS A 100 -0.96 -7.51 -13.72
C LYS A 100 0.31 -7.75 -12.90
N ALA A 101 1.17 -6.75 -12.78
CA ALA A 101 2.43 -6.88 -12.06
C ALA A 101 2.26 -6.73 -10.55
N ASN A 102 1.20 -6.08 -10.08
CA ASN A 102 0.99 -5.70 -8.68
C ASN A 102 -0.17 -6.43 -8.02
N HIS A 103 -0.27 -7.73 -8.27
CA HIS A 103 -1.16 -8.60 -7.51
C HIS A 103 -0.55 -8.85 -6.14
N GLY A 104 -0.88 -8.01 -5.21
CA GLY A 104 -0.40 -8.24 -3.87
C GLY A 104 -1.40 -7.88 -2.83
#